data_fd1ff96893df80ae3608d0484d78fc7e
#
_entry.id   fd1ff96893df80ae3608d0484d78fc7e
#
_cell.length_a   1.000
_cell.length_b   1.000
_cell.length_c   1.000
_cell.angle_alpha   90.00
_cell.angle_beta   90.00
_cell.angle_gamma   90.00
#
_symmetry.space_group_name_H-M   'P 1'
#
loop_
_entity.id
_entity.type
_entity.pdbx_description
1 polymer ?
#
loop_
_entity_poly.entity_id
_entity_poly.type
_entity_poly.pdbx_seq_one_letter_code
_entity_poly.pdbx_strand_id
1 'polypeptide(L)'
;MATDLLESTDPVAATEAEMPLARESSRRLARYTKQSTPLSVTPEGGKASDAVVLPASAVKLLVRLLSEMAAGNAVTLIPVHAELTTQQAADLLGVSRPFVIKQIEDRKLPHRRIGTHRRVMFKDLMDFKRRIDADRSKALDQLAAEAQKLNLGY
;
A
#
# COMPACT_ATOMS: atom_id res chain seq x y z
N MET A 1 19.33 14.12 -6.83
CA MET A 1 18.65 14.53 -5.59
C MET A 1 17.21 14.02 -5.47
N ALA A 2 16.57 13.56 -6.54
CA ALA A 2 15.21 12.97 -6.47
C ALA A 2 15.18 11.44 -6.21
N THR A 3 16.32 10.77 -6.29
CA THR A 3 16.42 9.32 -6.23
C THR A 3 16.45 8.79 -4.79
N ASP A 4 16.84 9.60 -3.84
CA ASP A 4 17.05 9.19 -2.43
C ASP A 4 15.74 9.07 -1.64
N LEU A 5 14.69 9.77 -2.06
CA LEU A 5 13.35 9.70 -1.43
C LEU A 5 12.57 8.41 -1.77
N LEU A 6 13.03 7.65 -2.77
CA LEU A 6 12.38 6.41 -3.21
C LEU A 6 13.05 5.15 -2.65
N GLU A 7 14.19 5.27 -1.98
CA GLU A 7 14.92 4.13 -1.40
C GLU A 7 14.56 3.83 0.05
N SER A 8 13.92 4.75 0.79
CA SER A 8 13.43 4.43 2.12
C SER A 8 12.03 3.82 2.03
N THR A 9 11.97 2.51 2.09
CA THR A 9 10.74 1.76 2.34
C THR A 9 10.26 1.86 3.80
N ASP A 10 10.84 2.79 4.56
CA ASP A 10 10.49 2.97 5.96
C ASP A 10 9.08 3.55 6.08
N PRO A 11 8.25 2.98 6.95
CA PRO A 11 6.91 3.48 7.16
C PRO A 11 6.95 4.85 7.82
N VAL A 12 6.19 5.80 7.28
CA VAL A 12 5.99 7.12 7.85
C VAL A 12 4.68 7.11 8.63
N ALA A 13 4.74 7.41 9.93
CA ALA A 13 3.59 7.56 10.80
C ALA A 13 3.44 9.01 11.23
N ALA A 14 2.21 9.47 11.37
CA ALA A 14 1.94 10.77 11.98
C ALA A 14 2.18 10.70 13.48
N THR A 15 2.76 11.77 14.02
CA THR A 15 2.80 11.98 15.49
C THR A 15 1.39 12.27 16.02
N GLU A 16 1.19 12.13 17.34
CA GLU A 16 -0.09 12.46 17.97
C GLU A 16 -0.53 13.91 17.70
N ALA A 17 0.44 14.84 17.60
CA ALA A 17 0.18 16.24 17.29
C ALA A 17 -0.24 16.45 15.81
N GLU A 18 0.24 15.64 14.89
CA GLU A 18 -0.06 15.73 13.46
C GLU A 18 -1.38 15.05 13.08
N MET A 19 -1.86 14.09 13.87
CA MET A 19 -3.11 13.36 13.57
C MET A 19 -4.34 14.26 13.41
N PRO A 20 -4.60 15.25 14.29
CA PRO A 20 -5.72 16.18 14.11
C PRO A 20 -5.58 17.01 12.82
N LEU A 21 -4.37 17.48 12.51
CA LEU A 21 -4.08 18.23 11.29
C LEU A 21 -4.32 17.37 10.04
N ALA A 22 -3.84 16.13 10.04
CA ALA A 22 -4.06 15.18 8.95
C ALA A 22 -5.57 14.92 8.74
N ARG A 23 -6.34 14.79 9.83
CA ARG A 23 -7.79 14.57 9.77
C ARG A 23 -8.52 15.77 9.16
N GLU A 24 -8.18 16.97 9.56
CA GLU A 24 -8.80 18.17 9.02
C GLU A 24 -8.42 18.38 7.57
N SER A 25 -7.13 18.25 7.25
CA SER A 25 -6.61 18.39 5.89
C SER A 25 -7.22 17.36 4.92
N SER A 26 -7.35 16.09 5.34
CA SER A 26 -8.00 15.06 4.52
C SER A 26 -9.46 15.40 4.21
N ARG A 27 -10.22 15.90 5.20
CA ARG A 27 -11.62 16.32 5.02
C ARG A 27 -11.76 17.50 4.07
N ARG A 28 -10.89 18.51 4.22
CA ARG A 28 -10.89 19.69 3.33
C ARG A 28 -10.53 19.33 1.90
N LEU A 29 -9.50 18.53 1.71
CA LEU A 29 -9.03 18.10 0.40
C LEU A 29 -9.98 17.11 -0.29
N ALA A 30 -10.72 16.29 0.47
CA ALA A 30 -11.64 15.28 -0.06
C ALA A 30 -12.69 15.88 -1.04
N ARG A 31 -13.11 17.13 -0.80
CA ARG A 31 -14.07 17.82 -1.69
C ARG A 31 -13.53 18.07 -3.09
N TYR A 32 -12.20 18.19 -3.24
CA TYR A 32 -11.53 18.41 -4.52
C TYR A 32 -11.24 17.12 -5.27
N THR A 33 -11.33 15.97 -4.62
CA THR A 33 -11.09 14.66 -5.28
C THR A 33 -12.16 14.27 -6.29
N LYS A 34 -13.37 14.82 -6.15
CA LYS A 34 -14.49 14.61 -7.09
C LYS A 34 -14.31 15.38 -8.40
N GLN A 35 -13.56 16.47 -8.35
CA GLN A 35 -13.23 17.28 -9.52
C GLN A 35 -11.91 16.77 -10.07
N SER A 36 -11.84 16.45 -11.36
CA SER A 36 -10.60 16.04 -12.01
C SER A 36 -9.72 17.26 -12.38
N THR A 37 -9.81 18.33 -11.59
CA THR A 37 -9.06 19.58 -11.79
C THR A 37 -7.81 19.60 -10.92
N PRO A 38 -6.70 20.17 -11.43
CA PRO A 38 -5.51 20.40 -10.63
C PRO A 38 -5.80 21.34 -9.45
N LEU A 39 -5.09 21.12 -8.33
CA LEU A 39 -5.19 21.95 -7.13
C LEU A 39 -3.92 22.81 -7.00
N SER A 40 -4.07 24.11 -6.83
CA SER A 40 -2.95 25.00 -6.54
C SER A 40 -2.81 25.15 -5.02
N VAL A 41 -1.61 24.88 -4.51
CA VAL A 41 -1.26 24.97 -3.10
C VAL A 41 -0.18 26.04 -2.93
N THR A 42 -0.42 27.00 -2.07
CA THR A 42 0.56 28.03 -1.73
C THR A 42 1.06 27.80 -0.30
N PRO A 43 2.39 27.82 -0.06
CA PRO A 43 2.94 27.73 1.29
C PRO A 43 2.41 28.87 2.18
N GLU A 44 2.27 28.59 3.47
CA GLU A 44 1.86 29.61 4.45
C GLU A 44 2.90 30.76 4.47
N GLY A 45 2.44 32.01 4.28
CA GLY A 45 3.31 33.18 4.14
C GLY A 45 3.99 33.33 2.77
N GLY A 46 3.74 32.40 1.84
CA GLY A 46 4.25 32.48 0.45
C GLY A 46 3.47 33.45 -0.44
N LYS A 47 4.09 33.90 -1.53
CA LYS A 47 3.43 34.69 -2.57
C LYS A 47 2.66 33.79 -3.53
N ALA A 48 1.72 34.37 -4.28
CA ALA A 48 0.99 33.63 -5.32
C ALA A 48 1.92 33.03 -6.39
N SER A 49 3.12 33.64 -6.61
CA SER A 49 4.18 33.08 -7.46
C SER A 49 4.78 31.79 -6.98
N ASP A 50 4.62 31.45 -5.70
CA ASP A 50 5.20 30.26 -5.07
C ASP A 50 4.20 29.09 -5.04
N ALA A 51 3.07 29.27 -5.73
CA ALA A 51 2.02 28.25 -5.81
C ALA A 51 2.51 27.02 -6.59
N VAL A 52 2.34 25.85 -5.99
CA VAL A 52 2.63 24.55 -6.62
C VAL A 52 1.31 23.94 -7.12
N VAL A 53 1.28 23.56 -8.38
CA VAL A 53 0.11 22.94 -8.99
C VAL A 53 0.21 21.42 -8.85
N LEU A 54 -0.73 20.84 -8.14
CA LEU A 54 -0.84 19.39 -7.94
C LEU A 54 -1.86 18.79 -8.93
N PRO A 55 -1.50 17.75 -9.68
CA PRO A 55 -2.47 17.04 -10.52
C PRO A 55 -3.52 16.35 -9.68
N ALA A 56 -4.73 16.15 -10.20
CA ALA A 56 -5.85 15.56 -9.48
C ALA A 56 -5.55 14.16 -8.91
N SER A 57 -4.73 13.38 -9.60
CA SER A 57 -4.26 12.07 -9.12
C SER A 57 -3.40 12.18 -7.86
N ALA A 58 -2.51 13.16 -7.79
CA ALA A 58 -1.70 13.43 -6.61
C ALA A 58 -2.56 13.88 -5.42
N VAL A 59 -3.57 14.72 -5.65
CA VAL A 59 -4.52 15.14 -4.61
C VAL A 59 -5.28 13.93 -4.05
N LYS A 60 -5.75 13.01 -4.90
CA LYS A 60 -6.42 11.78 -4.46
C LYS A 60 -5.50 10.91 -3.60
N LEU A 61 -4.24 10.74 -4.01
CA LEU A 61 -3.24 10.00 -3.24
C LEU A 61 -2.96 10.66 -1.90
N LEU A 62 -2.81 11.97 -1.88
CA LEU A 62 -2.58 12.76 -0.67
C LEU A 62 -3.75 12.62 0.34
N VAL A 63 -4.98 12.68 -0.12
CA VAL A 63 -6.16 12.49 0.74
C VAL A 63 -6.16 11.10 1.37
N ARG A 64 -5.82 10.06 0.63
CA ARG A 64 -5.72 8.69 1.18
C ARG A 64 -4.63 8.60 2.23
N LEU A 65 -3.45 9.14 1.94
CA LEU A 65 -2.32 9.17 2.86
C LEU A 65 -2.67 9.90 4.16
N LEU A 66 -3.25 11.09 4.07
CA LEU A 66 -3.68 11.87 5.23
C LEU A 66 -4.77 11.15 6.03
N SER A 67 -5.65 10.39 5.38
CA SER A 67 -6.69 9.61 6.08
C SER A 67 -6.10 8.48 6.92
N GLU A 68 -5.09 7.78 6.38
CA GLU A 68 -4.37 6.73 7.11
C GLU A 68 -3.57 7.32 8.29
N MET A 69 -2.88 8.43 8.06
CA MET A 69 -2.16 9.16 9.10
C MET A 69 -3.10 9.65 10.22
N ALA A 70 -4.29 10.14 9.85
CA ALA A 70 -5.31 10.56 10.82
C ALA A 70 -5.88 9.42 11.66
N ALA A 71 -5.81 8.19 11.15
CA ALA A 71 -6.18 6.97 11.87
C ALA A 71 -5.03 6.41 12.74
N GLY A 72 -3.84 7.04 12.70
CA GLY A 72 -2.64 6.56 13.41
C GLY A 72 -1.91 5.42 12.69
N ASN A 73 -2.27 5.15 11.45
CA ASN A 73 -1.62 4.11 10.67
C ASN A 73 -0.30 4.64 10.06
N ALA A 74 0.73 3.81 10.10
CA ALA A 74 1.94 4.07 9.34
C ALA A 74 1.71 3.76 7.85
N VAL A 75 2.26 4.59 6.97
CA VAL A 75 2.09 4.48 5.51
C VAL A 75 3.44 4.30 4.85
N THR A 76 3.51 3.35 3.93
CA THR A 76 4.67 3.14 3.05
C THR A 76 4.24 3.32 1.60
N LEU A 77 5.01 4.10 0.83
CA LEU A 77 4.79 4.27 -0.60
C LEU A 77 5.75 3.36 -1.36
N ILE A 78 5.19 2.38 -2.05
CA ILE A 78 5.97 1.42 -2.83
C ILE A 78 5.61 1.59 -4.31
N PRO A 79 6.59 1.91 -5.19
CA PRO A 79 6.33 1.96 -6.61
C PRO A 79 5.89 0.60 -7.15
N VAL A 80 4.93 0.59 -8.09
CA VAL A 80 4.37 -0.66 -8.66
C VAL A 80 5.46 -1.54 -9.30
N HIS A 81 6.51 -0.93 -9.82
CA HIS A 81 7.65 -1.62 -10.45
C HIS A 81 8.86 -1.79 -9.50
N ALA A 82 8.67 -1.55 -8.20
CA ALA A 82 9.75 -1.78 -7.23
C ALA A 82 10.15 -3.26 -7.22
N GLU A 83 11.45 -3.51 -7.17
CA GLU A 83 12.02 -4.84 -6.98
C GLU A 83 12.28 -5.09 -5.49
N LEU A 84 11.66 -6.12 -4.97
CA LEU A 84 11.73 -6.49 -3.56
C LEU A 84 12.68 -7.66 -3.36
N THR A 85 13.37 -7.67 -2.22
CA THR A 85 14.06 -8.86 -1.75
C THR A 85 13.05 -9.93 -1.31
N THR A 86 13.47 -11.17 -1.21
CA THR A 86 12.61 -12.25 -0.67
C THR A 86 12.19 -11.99 0.78
N GLN A 87 13.01 -11.26 1.57
CA GLN A 87 12.66 -10.87 2.92
C GLN A 87 11.57 -9.79 2.90
N GLN A 88 11.76 -8.71 2.13
CA GLN A 88 10.75 -7.66 1.99
C GLN A 88 9.42 -8.21 1.47
N ALA A 89 9.47 -9.15 0.52
CA ALA A 89 8.27 -9.82 0.02
C ALA A 89 7.56 -10.64 1.12
N ALA A 90 8.32 -11.34 1.97
CA ALA A 90 7.79 -12.09 3.10
C ALA A 90 7.13 -11.17 4.13
N ASP A 91 7.77 -10.06 4.47
CA ASP A 91 7.26 -9.07 5.42
C ASP A 91 5.94 -8.46 4.91
N LEU A 92 5.86 -8.09 3.63
CA LEU A 92 4.64 -7.55 3.01
C LEU A 92 3.48 -8.56 2.92
N LEU A 93 3.79 -9.85 2.79
CA LEU A 93 2.78 -10.91 2.79
C LEU A 93 2.39 -11.36 4.21
N GLY A 94 3.15 -10.96 5.23
CA GLY A 94 2.99 -11.46 6.60
C GLY A 94 3.30 -12.95 6.73
N VAL A 95 4.30 -13.45 5.99
CA VAL A 95 4.70 -14.86 5.96
C VAL A 95 6.21 -15.02 6.20
N SER A 96 6.67 -16.24 6.38
CA SER A 96 8.10 -16.49 6.51
C SER A 96 8.83 -16.41 5.16
N ARG A 97 10.11 -16.02 5.16
CA ARG A 97 10.96 -16.02 3.97
C ARG A 97 11.06 -17.40 3.29
N PRO A 98 11.21 -18.54 4.02
CA PRO A 98 11.17 -19.86 3.40
C PRO A 98 9.89 -20.15 2.62
N PHE A 99 8.74 -19.66 3.09
CA PHE A 99 7.48 -19.78 2.36
C PHE A 99 7.57 -19.08 1.01
N VAL A 100 8.07 -17.82 0.97
CA VAL A 100 8.25 -17.08 -0.29
C VAL A 100 9.18 -17.83 -1.24
N ILE A 101 10.29 -18.34 -0.74
CA ILE A 101 11.25 -19.12 -1.53
C ILE A 101 10.57 -20.35 -2.15
N LYS A 102 9.77 -21.09 -1.36
CA LYS A 102 9.01 -22.22 -1.85
C LYS A 102 8.02 -21.83 -2.95
N GLN A 103 7.30 -20.71 -2.80
CA GLN A 103 6.36 -20.24 -3.83
C GLN A 103 7.08 -19.88 -5.14
N ILE A 104 8.30 -19.35 -5.05
CA ILE A 104 9.16 -19.09 -6.19
C ILE A 104 9.59 -20.41 -6.88
N GLU A 105 10.02 -21.40 -6.11
CA GLU A 105 10.45 -22.72 -6.60
C GLU A 105 9.30 -23.49 -7.22
N ASP A 106 8.11 -23.42 -6.65
CA ASP A 106 6.87 -23.97 -7.18
C ASP A 106 6.32 -23.19 -8.40
N ARG A 107 7.03 -22.16 -8.89
CA ARG A 107 6.65 -21.29 -10.00
C ARG A 107 5.31 -20.58 -9.84
N LYS A 108 4.85 -20.42 -8.62
CA LYS A 108 3.61 -19.70 -8.28
C LYS A 108 3.82 -18.19 -8.15
N LEU A 109 5.06 -17.78 -7.82
CA LEU A 109 5.46 -16.38 -7.68
C LEU A 109 6.59 -16.09 -8.67
N PRO A 110 6.35 -15.21 -9.67
CA PRO A 110 7.39 -14.79 -10.61
C PRO A 110 8.53 -14.07 -9.89
N HIS A 111 9.76 -14.28 -10.36
CA HIS A 111 10.94 -13.64 -9.81
C HIS A 111 11.99 -13.37 -10.89
N ARG A 112 12.92 -12.48 -10.60
CA ARG A 112 14.14 -12.25 -11.39
C ARG A 112 15.36 -12.62 -10.54
N ARG A 113 16.43 -13.02 -11.18
CA ARG A 113 17.74 -13.20 -10.54
C ARG A 113 18.65 -12.04 -10.92
N ILE A 114 19.20 -11.39 -9.89
CA ILE A 114 20.25 -10.39 -10.03
C ILE A 114 21.48 -10.94 -9.31
N GLY A 115 22.42 -11.47 -10.08
CA GLY A 115 23.52 -12.26 -9.53
C GLY A 115 23.01 -13.50 -8.78
N THR A 116 23.36 -13.63 -7.51
CA THR A 116 22.91 -14.71 -6.62
C THR A 116 21.58 -14.40 -5.91
N HIS A 117 21.06 -13.18 -6.03
CA HIS A 117 19.88 -12.73 -5.30
C HIS A 117 18.61 -12.90 -6.15
N ARG A 118 17.55 -13.41 -5.51
CA ARG A 118 16.21 -13.45 -6.09
C ARG A 118 15.50 -12.13 -5.77
N ARG A 119 14.87 -11.52 -6.78
CA ARG A 119 14.05 -10.30 -6.66
C ARG A 119 12.64 -10.58 -7.16
N VAL A 120 11.66 -10.02 -6.47
CA VAL A 120 10.24 -10.14 -6.80
C VAL A 120 9.71 -8.74 -7.10
N MET A 121 9.01 -8.58 -8.22
CA MET A 121 8.34 -7.32 -8.53
C MET A 121 7.17 -7.10 -7.56
N PHE A 122 7.02 -5.89 -7.04
CA PHE A 122 5.89 -5.56 -6.14
C PHE A 122 4.53 -5.88 -6.76
N LYS A 123 4.36 -5.61 -8.06
CA LYS A 123 3.15 -5.95 -8.81
C LYS A 123 2.84 -7.44 -8.74
N ASP A 124 3.83 -8.29 -9.04
CA ASP A 124 3.66 -9.75 -9.05
C ASP A 124 3.34 -10.28 -7.65
N LEU A 125 3.95 -9.67 -6.62
CA LEU A 125 3.67 -9.99 -5.23
C LEU A 125 2.22 -9.67 -4.85
N MET A 126 1.70 -8.52 -5.28
CA MET A 126 0.32 -8.11 -5.01
C MET A 126 -0.69 -8.98 -5.76
N ASP A 127 -0.40 -9.37 -6.99
CA ASP A 127 -1.23 -10.31 -7.76
C ASP A 127 -1.26 -11.69 -7.09
N PHE A 128 -0.12 -12.15 -6.59
CA PHE A 128 0.00 -13.39 -5.83
C PHE A 128 -0.80 -13.31 -4.52
N LYS A 129 -0.68 -12.23 -3.76
CA LYS A 129 -1.46 -11.99 -2.53
C LYS A 129 -2.96 -12.07 -2.80
N ARG A 130 -3.45 -11.38 -3.83
CA ARG A 130 -4.87 -11.40 -4.20
C ARG A 130 -5.38 -12.81 -4.50
N ARG A 131 -4.58 -13.65 -5.16
CA ARG A 131 -4.93 -15.05 -5.44
C ARG A 131 -5.03 -15.87 -4.17
N ILE A 132 -4.05 -15.77 -3.26
CA ILE A 132 -4.08 -16.48 -1.99
C ILE A 132 -5.28 -16.05 -1.14
N ASP A 133 -5.56 -14.77 -1.06
CA ASP A 133 -6.66 -14.23 -0.27
C ASP A 133 -8.01 -14.70 -0.84
N ALA A 134 -8.16 -14.76 -2.17
CA ALA A 134 -9.34 -15.29 -2.83
C ALA A 134 -9.51 -16.80 -2.58
N ASP A 135 -8.44 -17.58 -2.62
CA ASP A 135 -8.49 -19.01 -2.36
C ASP A 135 -8.83 -19.31 -0.88
N ARG A 136 -8.28 -18.51 0.05
CA ARG A 136 -8.63 -18.58 1.48
C ARG A 136 -10.10 -18.26 1.72
N SER A 137 -10.62 -17.21 1.09
CA SER A 137 -12.04 -16.83 1.20
C SER A 137 -12.94 -17.95 0.71
N LYS A 138 -12.66 -18.53 -0.45
CA LYS A 138 -13.42 -19.66 -0.98
C LYS A 138 -13.39 -20.89 -0.06
N ALA A 139 -12.23 -21.22 0.50
CA ALA A 139 -12.09 -22.33 1.44
C ALA A 139 -12.90 -22.09 2.71
N LEU A 140 -12.88 -20.86 3.26
CA LEU A 140 -13.68 -20.49 4.43
C LEU A 140 -15.19 -20.56 4.14
N ASP A 141 -15.63 -20.08 2.96
CA ASP A 141 -17.03 -20.13 2.54
C ASP A 141 -17.51 -21.60 2.41
N GLN A 142 -16.67 -22.48 1.87
CA GLN A 142 -16.96 -23.91 1.77
C GLN A 142 -17.09 -24.56 3.14
N LEU A 143 -16.13 -24.30 4.05
CA LEU A 143 -16.18 -24.79 5.42
C LEU A 143 -17.41 -24.29 6.18
N ALA A 144 -17.77 -23.02 6.01
CA ALA A 144 -18.98 -22.46 6.62
C ALA A 144 -20.25 -23.13 6.08
N ALA A 145 -20.32 -23.36 4.76
CA ALA A 145 -21.45 -24.05 4.15
C ALA A 145 -21.57 -25.52 4.61
N GLU A 146 -20.44 -26.21 4.76
CA GLU A 146 -20.41 -27.59 5.31
C GLU A 146 -20.82 -27.64 6.78
N ALA A 147 -20.31 -26.69 7.60
CA ALA A 147 -20.68 -26.59 9.00
C ALA A 147 -22.19 -26.32 9.18
N GLN A 148 -22.78 -25.49 8.33
CA GLN A 148 -24.23 -25.23 8.32
C GLN A 148 -25.03 -26.49 7.94
N LYS A 149 -24.58 -27.26 6.93
CA LYS A 149 -25.23 -28.52 6.52
C LYS A 149 -25.18 -29.57 7.62
N LEU A 150 -24.13 -29.59 8.39
CA LEU A 150 -23.93 -30.53 9.50
C LEU A 150 -24.60 -30.08 10.81
N ASN A 151 -25.29 -28.94 10.80
CA ASN A 151 -25.95 -28.32 11.95
C ASN A 151 -25.00 -28.12 13.16
N LEU A 152 -23.72 -27.84 12.88
CA LEU A 152 -22.67 -27.58 13.87
C LEU A 152 -22.61 -26.11 14.31
N GLY A 153 -23.63 -25.33 13.96
CA GLY A 153 -23.80 -23.95 14.41
C GLY A 153 -24.63 -23.91 15.70
N TYR A 154 -24.11 -23.18 16.69
CA TYR A 154 -24.84 -22.82 17.89
C TYR A 154 -26.04 -21.93 17.58
#